data_975211fad87baaa1df2c53c13d1bc1d7
#
_entry.id   975211fad87baaa1df2c53c13d1bc1d7
#
_cell.length_a   1.000
_cell.length_b   1.000
_cell.length_c   1.000
_cell.angle_alpha   90.00
_cell.angle_beta   90.00
_cell.angle_gamma   90.00
#
_symmetry.space_group_name_H-M   'P 1'
#
loop_
_entity.id
_entity.type
_entity.pdbx_description
1 polymer ?
#
loop_
_entity_poly.entity_id
_entity_poly.type
_entity_poly.pdbx_seq_one_letter_code
_entity_poly.pdbx_strand_id
1 'polypeptide(L)'
;MTIIPYAPNWDSDIAALLDASMGPGRFARTAERLREGNTQIDSYSFLMLTEDDSLRASISFWPLLIGDTAGLLLGPLAVRPVDQGKGFGQSLMGHALNIIDADMDAPIILVGDLPYYQRAGFQVASTEVKLPGPVDPKRLLVRQPDDAAVVLSGLVRPAPERVL
;
A
#
# COMPACT_ATOMS: atom_id res chain seq x y z
N MET A 1 -18.84 4.14 11.33
CA MET A 1 -17.59 3.83 10.59
C MET A 1 -16.45 3.84 11.59
N THR A 2 -15.76 2.72 11.71
CA THR A 2 -14.68 2.56 12.67
C THR A 2 -13.41 2.09 11.97
N ILE A 3 -12.29 2.75 12.21
CA ILE A 3 -10.97 2.29 11.76
C ILE A 3 -10.26 1.63 12.95
N ILE A 4 -9.79 0.41 12.74
CA ILE A 4 -9.06 -0.36 13.75
C ILE A 4 -7.69 -0.79 13.21
N PRO A 5 -6.70 -1.01 14.08
CA PRO A 5 -5.44 -1.64 13.67
C PRO A 5 -5.68 -3.05 13.13
N TYR A 6 -4.82 -3.46 12.21
CA TYR A 6 -4.80 -4.84 11.75
C TYR A 6 -4.50 -5.80 12.93
N ALA A 7 -5.11 -6.97 12.86
CA ALA A 7 -4.79 -8.11 13.71
C ALA A 7 -4.98 -9.42 12.93
N PRO A 8 -4.20 -10.49 13.22
CA PRO A 8 -4.22 -11.73 12.43
C PRO A 8 -5.57 -12.45 12.39
N ASN A 9 -6.44 -12.24 13.36
CA ASN A 9 -7.79 -12.81 13.35
C ASN A 9 -8.68 -12.33 12.18
N TRP A 10 -8.26 -11.26 11.47
CA TRP A 10 -8.96 -10.74 10.29
C TRP A 10 -8.45 -11.31 8.96
N ASP A 11 -7.41 -12.15 8.96
CA ASP A 11 -6.77 -12.62 7.72
C ASP A 11 -7.76 -13.29 6.76
N SER A 12 -8.69 -14.09 7.28
CA SER A 12 -9.70 -14.76 6.46
C SER A 12 -10.67 -13.77 5.81
N ASP A 13 -11.12 -12.76 6.57
CA ASP A 13 -12.02 -11.71 6.06
C ASP A 13 -11.30 -10.80 5.05
N ILE A 14 -10.03 -10.50 5.31
CA ILE A 14 -9.20 -9.72 4.38
C ILE A 14 -9.01 -10.49 3.06
N ALA A 15 -8.70 -11.79 3.12
CA ALA A 15 -8.57 -12.62 1.91
C ALA A 15 -9.86 -12.62 1.09
N ALA A 16 -11.01 -12.77 1.73
CA ALA A 16 -12.31 -12.72 1.07
C ALA A 16 -12.57 -11.33 0.44
N LEU A 17 -12.23 -10.25 1.14
CA LEU A 17 -12.34 -8.88 0.64
C LEU A 17 -11.46 -8.68 -0.61
N LEU A 18 -10.22 -9.14 -0.58
CA LEU A 18 -9.28 -9.02 -1.71
C LEU A 18 -9.77 -9.82 -2.92
N ASP A 19 -10.28 -11.02 -2.72
CA ASP A 19 -10.86 -11.83 -3.79
C ASP A 19 -12.09 -11.15 -4.42
N ALA A 20 -12.96 -10.56 -3.60
CA ALA A 20 -14.13 -9.83 -4.08
C ALA A 20 -13.78 -8.54 -4.83
N SER A 21 -12.73 -7.83 -4.40
CA SER A 21 -12.35 -6.52 -4.94
C SER A 21 -11.41 -6.61 -6.13
N MET A 22 -10.48 -7.55 -6.12
CA MET A 22 -9.37 -7.65 -7.08
C MET A 22 -9.42 -8.93 -7.93
N GLY A 23 -10.21 -9.91 -7.51
CA GLY A 23 -10.28 -11.22 -8.13
C GLY A 23 -9.08 -12.13 -7.80
N PRO A 24 -9.15 -13.42 -8.17
CA PRO A 24 -8.10 -14.40 -7.87
C PRO A 24 -6.80 -14.13 -8.64
N GLY A 25 -6.85 -13.39 -9.74
CA GLY A 25 -5.67 -12.98 -10.51
C GLY A 25 -4.74 -12.02 -9.79
N ARG A 26 -5.10 -11.53 -8.61
CA ARG A 26 -4.26 -10.62 -7.80
C ARG A 26 -2.88 -11.17 -7.50
N PHE A 27 -2.72 -12.48 -7.37
CA PHE A 27 -1.43 -13.13 -7.10
C PHE A 27 -0.46 -13.09 -8.29
N ALA A 28 -0.96 -12.85 -9.49
CA ALA A 28 -0.13 -12.74 -10.70
C ALA A 28 0.45 -11.32 -10.90
N ARG A 29 0.02 -10.33 -10.12
CA ARG A 29 0.49 -8.95 -10.25
C ARG A 29 1.93 -8.80 -9.78
N THR A 30 2.69 -7.94 -10.45
CA THR A 30 4.11 -7.69 -10.11
C THR A 30 4.29 -7.21 -8.66
N ALA A 31 3.40 -6.36 -8.15
CA ALA A 31 3.46 -5.89 -6.77
C ALA A 31 3.39 -7.04 -5.75
N GLU A 32 2.75 -8.15 -6.09
CA GLU A 32 2.70 -9.33 -5.20
C GLU A 32 4.09 -9.93 -4.97
N ARG A 33 5.00 -9.80 -5.94
CA ARG A 33 6.40 -10.25 -5.79
C ARG A 33 7.13 -9.52 -4.66
N LEU A 34 6.70 -8.31 -4.34
CA LEU A 34 7.27 -7.51 -3.25
C LEU A 34 6.73 -7.90 -1.87
N ARG A 35 5.62 -8.63 -1.83
CA ARG A 35 5.01 -9.15 -0.59
C ARG A 35 5.46 -10.58 -0.28
N GLU A 36 5.82 -11.36 -1.29
CA GLU A 36 6.34 -12.72 -1.12
C GLU A 36 7.64 -12.71 -0.32
N GLY A 37 7.69 -13.50 0.75
CA GLY A 37 8.85 -13.55 1.64
C GLY A 37 9.11 -12.27 2.44
N ASN A 38 8.19 -11.32 2.40
CA ASN A 38 8.25 -10.07 3.15
C ASN A 38 7.38 -10.15 4.40
N THR A 39 7.50 -9.18 5.29
CA THR A 39 6.73 -9.09 6.53
C THR A 39 5.92 -7.80 6.54
N GLN A 40 4.59 -7.92 6.63
CA GLN A 40 3.71 -6.77 6.76
C GLN A 40 4.06 -5.93 8.00
N ILE A 41 3.94 -4.62 7.88
CA ILE A 41 4.10 -3.71 9.01
C ILE A 41 2.73 -3.51 9.66
N ASP A 42 2.47 -4.26 10.72
CA ASP A 42 1.16 -4.28 11.37
C ASP A 42 0.77 -2.93 11.96
N SER A 43 1.75 -2.16 12.47
CA SER A 43 1.52 -0.84 13.06
C SER A 43 1.05 0.22 12.04
N TYR A 44 1.23 -0.03 10.74
CA TYR A 44 0.79 0.84 9.64
C TYR A 44 -0.38 0.26 8.86
N SER A 45 -0.83 -0.94 9.22
CA SER A 45 -1.91 -1.65 8.53
C SER A 45 -3.22 -1.52 9.30
N PHE A 46 -4.30 -1.20 8.59
CA PHE A 46 -5.57 -0.84 9.20
C PHE A 46 -6.76 -1.45 8.48
N LEU A 47 -7.83 -1.57 9.21
CA LEU A 47 -9.13 -2.07 8.75
C LEU A 47 -10.20 -1.02 8.99
N MET A 48 -11.17 -0.95 8.11
CA MET A 48 -12.36 -0.15 8.29
C MET A 48 -13.57 -1.07 8.43
N LEU A 49 -14.33 -0.91 9.49
CA LEU A 49 -15.52 -1.71 9.77
C LEU A 49 -16.79 -0.92 9.46
N THR A 50 -17.84 -1.66 9.15
CA THR A 50 -19.21 -1.16 9.08
C THR A 50 -19.81 -1.01 10.49
N GLU A 51 -21.04 -0.51 10.58
CA GLU A 51 -21.75 -0.37 11.86
C GLU A 51 -22.08 -1.72 12.51
N ASP A 52 -22.19 -2.79 11.70
CA ASP A 52 -22.41 -4.15 12.16
C ASP A 52 -21.12 -4.97 12.31
N ASP A 53 -19.99 -4.29 12.43
CA ASP A 53 -18.64 -4.87 12.60
C ASP A 53 -18.17 -5.78 11.47
N SER A 54 -18.73 -5.64 10.26
CA SER A 54 -18.25 -6.33 9.07
C SER A 54 -17.08 -5.58 8.45
N LEU A 55 -16.16 -6.30 7.80
CA LEU A 55 -15.01 -5.67 7.12
C LEU A 55 -15.46 -4.93 5.87
N ARG A 56 -15.21 -3.63 5.82
CA ARG A 56 -15.52 -2.74 4.68
C ARG A 56 -14.32 -2.49 3.78
N ALA A 57 -13.16 -2.25 4.38
CA ALA A 57 -11.93 -1.92 3.66
C ALA A 57 -10.70 -2.35 4.45
N SER A 58 -9.61 -2.60 3.75
CA SER A 58 -8.31 -2.89 4.36
C SER A 58 -7.18 -2.19 3.61
N ILE A 59 -6.13 -1.83 4.34
CA ILE A 59 -4.88 -1.31 3.80
C ILE A 59 -3.71 -1.94 4.53
N SER A 60 -2.66 -2.28 3.80
CA SER A 60 -1.43 -2.79 4.38
C SER A 60 -0.20 -2.11 3.81
N PHE A 61 0.89 -2.17 4.57
CA PHE A 61 2.19 -1.64 4.20
C PHE A 61 3.29 -2.66 4.46
N TRP A 62 4.33 -2.62 3.63
CA TRP A 62 5.43 -3.58 3.63
C TRP A 62 6.76 -2.86 3.49
N PRO A 63 7.81 -3.29 4.21
CA PRO A 63 9.12 -2.66 4.10
C PRO A 63 9.80 -3.03 2.78
N LEU A 64 10.46 -2.06 2.18
CA LEU A 64 11.18 -2.22 0.92
C LEU A 64 12.57 -1.60 0.98
N LEU A 65 13.42 -2.06 0.07
CA LEU A 65 14.57 -1.31 -0.43
C LEU A 65 14.28 -0.90 -1.88
N ILE A 66 14.41 0.40 -2.14
CA ILE A 66 14.33 0.99 -3.47
C ILE A 66 15.76 1.36 -3.86
N GLY A 67 16.44 0.47 -4.61
CA GLY A 67 17.89 0.51 -4.67
C GLY A 67 18.48 0.38 -3.26
N ASP A 68 19.18 1.40 -2.78
CA ASP A 68 19.76 1.44 -1.43
C ASP A 68 18.91 2.25 -0.43
N THR A 69 17.78 2.79 -0.86
CA THR A 69 16.91 3.62 -0.02
C THR A 69 15.81 2.78 0.62
N ALA A 70 15.72 2.85 1.95
CA ALA A 70 14.60 2.23 2.68
C ALA A 70 13.29 2.96 2.35
N GLY A 71 12.24 2.19 2.11
CA GLY A 71 10.92 2.71 1.79
C GLY A 71 9.82 1.72 2.13
N LEU A 72 8.61 2.07 1.75
CA LEU A 72 7.41 1.27 1.99
C LEU A 72 6.68 0.96 0.69
N LEU A 73 6.08 -0.22 0.62
CA LEU A 73 5.04 -0.55 -0.34
C LEU A 73 3.69 -0.32 0.31
N LEU A 74 2.83 0.50 -0.30
CA LEU A 74 1.42 0.57 0.04
C LEU A 74 0.67 -0.49 -0.77
N GLY A 75 -0.07 -1.32 -0.08
CA GLY A 75 -0.99 -2.25 -0.71
C GLY A 75 -0.94 -3.67 -0.15
N PRO A 76 -1.99 -4.42 -0.42
CA PRO A 76 -3.18 -3.98 -1.15
C PRO A 76 -4.04 -3.01 -0.36
N LEU A 77 -4.69 -2.09 -1.06
CA LEU A 77 -5.79 -1.28 -0.56
C LEU A 77 -7.07 -1.78 -1.24
N ALA A 78 -8.01 -2.25 -0.46
CA ALA A 78 -9.25 -2.81 -0.99
C ALA A 78 -10.47 -2.28 -0.24
N VAL A 79 -11.55 -2.05 -0.99
CA VAL A 79 -12.86 -1.65 -0.48
C VAL A 79 -13.90 -2.62 -1.04
N ARG A 80 -14.88 -3.03 -0.22
CA ARG A 80 -15.98 -3.89 -0.68
C ARG A 80 -16.59 -3.31 -1.96
N PRO A 81 -16.93 -4.14 -2.97
CA PRO A 81 -17.50 -3.65 -4.22
C PRO A 81 -18.71 -2.72 -4.03
N VAL A 82 -19.59 -3.04 -3.09
CA VAL A 82 -20.80 -2.24 -2.80
C VAL A 82 -20.49 -0.87 -2.16
N ASP A 83 -19.29 -0.68 -1.63
CA ASP A 83 -18.86 0.54 -0.95
C ASP A 83 -17.85 1.35 -1.76
N GLN A 84 -17.45 0.89 -2.93
CA GLN A 84 -16.52 1.62 -3.80
C GLN A 84 -17.12 2.93 -4.31
N GLY A 85 -16.26 3.92 -4.55
CA GLY A 85 -16.69 5.24 -5.03
C GLY A 85 -17.29 6.16 -3.97
N LYS A 86 -17.27 5.76 -2.70
CA LYS A 86 -17.84 6.53 -1.58
C LYS A 86 -16.79 7.21 -0.69
N GLY A 87 -15.52 7.13 -1.06
CA GLY A 87 -14.42 7.78 -0.33
C GLY A 87 -13.83 6.97 0.83
N PHE A 88 -14.25 5.76 1.07
CA PHE A 88 -13.75 4.94 2.18
C PHE A 88 -12.27 4.57 2.03
N GLY A 89 -11.84 4.22 0.82
CA GLY A 89 -10.43 3.94 0.55
C GLY A 89 -9.53 5.15 0.78
N GLN A 90 -9.96 6.33 0.34
CA GLN A 90 -9.25 7.59 0.59
C GLN A 90 -9.15 7.90 2.09
N SER A 91 -10.23 7.71 2.82
CA SER A 91 -10.27 7.93 4.27
C SER A 91 -9.32 6.98 5.02
N LEU A 92 -9.35 5.69 4.67
CA LEU A 92 -8.47 4.69 5.29
C LEU A 92 -7.00 4.95 4.97
N MET A 93 -6.69 5.27 3.72
CA MET A 93 -5.33 5.63 3.29
C MET A 93 -4.84 6.88 4.02
N GLY A 94 -5.65 7.93 4.11
CA GLY A 94 -5.30 9.15 4.82
C GLY A 94 -4.99 8.90 6.29
N HIS A 95 -5.76 8.05 6.96
CA HIS A 95 -5.50 7.65 8.34
C HIS A 95 -4.11 6.99 8.49
N ALA A 96 -3.80 6.01 7.65
CA ALA A 96 -2.51 5.31 7.69
C ALA A 96 -1.33 6.25 7.38
N LEU A 97 -1.46 7.07 6.33
CA LEU A 97 -0.41 8.00 5.94
C LEU A 97 -0.11 9.04 7.03
N ASN A 98 -1.13 9.54 7.74
CA ASN A 98 -0.91 10.46 8.85
C ASN A 98 -0.08 9.82 9.97
N ILE A 99 -0.29 8.56 10.26
CA ILE A 99 0.49 7.82 11.26
C ILE A 99 1.94 7.63 10.78
N ILE A 100 2.11 7.21 9.52
CA ILE A 100 3.45 7.03 8.94
C ILE A 100 4.23 8.36 8.95
N ASP A 101 3.60 9.45 8.53
CA ASP A 101 4.25 10.77 8.47
C ASP A 101 4.69 11.31 9.83
N ALA A 102 4.00 10.89 10.90
CA ALA A 102 4.38 11.23 12.26
C ALA A 102 5.59 10.41 12.75
N ASP A 103 5.78 9.21 12.20
CA ASP A 103 6.81 8.27 12.65
C ASP A 103 8.10 8.35 11.81
N MET A 104 7.99 8.67 10.52
CA MET A 104 9.14 8.58 9.61
C MET A 104 8.98 9.39 8.33
N ASP A 105 10.12 9.75 7.76
CA ASP A 105 10.27 10.34 6.43
C ASP A 105 10.74 9.25 5.45
N ALA A 106 9.84 8.42 4.96
CA ALA A 106 10.20 7.37 4.02
C ALA A 106 9.42 7.51 2.71
N PRO A 107 10.04 7.21 1.56
CA PRO A 107 9.29 7.11 0.30
C PRO A 107 8.34 5.92 0.36
N ILE A 108 7.16 6.12 -0.19
CA ILE A 108 6.14 5.10 -0.32
C ILE A 108 5.86 4.90 -1.80
N ILE A 109 5.91 3.66 -2.27
CA ILE A 109 5.55 3.32 -3.65
C ILE A 109 4.32 2.43 -3.70
N LEU A 110 3.63 2.46 -4.82
CA LEU A 110 2.52 1.57 -5.12
C LEU A 110 2.36 1.41 -6.64
N VAL A 111 1.58 0.41 -7.03
CA VAL A 111 1.10 0.26 -8.40
C VAL A 111 -0.40 0.51 -8.40
N GLY A 112 -0.85 1.55 -9.11
CA GLY A 112 -2.25 1.94 -9.13
C GLY A 112 -2.56 3.10 -10.07
N ASP A 113 -3.76 3.63 -9.97
CA ASP A 113 -4.25 4.69 -10.84
C ASP A 113 -3.91 6.08 -10.28
N LEU A 114 -3.15 6.88 -11.01
CA LEU A 114 -2.70 8.20 -10.59
C LEU A 114 -3.85 9.10 -10.13
N PRO A 115 -4.99 9.22 -10.86
CA PRO A 115 -6.08 10.10 -10.41
C PRO A 115 -6.59 9.76 -9.01
N TYR A 116 -6.59 8.49 -8.64
CA TYR A 116 -7.02 8.03 -7.31
C TYR A 116 -6.00 8.40 -6.23
N TYR A 117 -4.70 8.14 -6.47
CA TYR A 117 -3.64 8.31 -5.47
C TYR A 117 -3.03 9.71 -5.45
N GLN A 118 -3.22 10.50 -6.50
CA GLN A 118 -2.70 11.86 -6.59
C GLN A 118 -3.19 12.75 -5.44
N ARG A 119 -4.41 12.55 -4.98
CA ARG A 119 -4.99 13.28 -3.83
C ARG A 119 -4.20 13.07 -2.54
N ALA A 120 -3.53 11.94 -2.39
CA ALA A 120 -2.71 11.61 -1.23
C ALA A 120 -1.23 11.99 -1.40
N GLY A 121 -0.88 12.71 -2.47
CA GLY A 121 0.47 13.19 -2.72
C GLY A 121 1.33 12.26 -3.56
N PHE A 122 0.76 11.22 -4.17
CA PHE A 122 1.48 10.34 -5.09
C PHE A 122 1.63 10.96 -6.47
N GLN A 123 2.73 10.66 -7.13
CA GLN A 123 3.02 11.02 -8.50
C GLN A 123 3.72 9.85 -9.22
N VAL A 124 3.81 9.90 -10.54
CA VAL A 124 4.51 8.87 -11.30
C VAL A 124 5.99 8.84 -10.89
N ALA A 125 6.48 7.65 -10.57
CA ALA A 125 7.87 7.45 -10.18
C ALA A 125 8.83 7.65 -11.37
N SER A 126 10.10 7.95 -11.06
CA SER A 126 11.17 7.95 -12.06
C SER A 126 11.26 6.59 -12.75
N THR A 127 11.58 6.59 -14.04
CA THR A 127 11.84 5.38 -14.81
C THR A 127 13.06 4.60 -14.34
N GLU A 128 13.90 5.20 -13.50
CA GLU A 128 15.04 4.54 -12.87
C GLU A 128 14.64 3.59 -11.73
N VAL A 129 13.42 3.71 -11.22
CA VAL A 129 12.87 2.76 -10.24
C VAL A 129 12.36 1.53 -10.98
N LYS A 130 12.89 0.35 -10.65
CA LYS A 130 12.59 -0.91 -11.35
C LYS A 130 11.95 -1.93 -10.41
N LEU A 131 10.78 -2.44 -10.80
CA LEU A 131 10.13 -3.56 -10.11
C LEU A 131 10.68 -4.92 -10.62
N PRO A 132 10.51 -6.00 -9.84
CA PRO A 132 10.97 -7.34 -10.21
C PRO A 132 10.08 -8.04 -11.25
N GLY A 133 9.37 -7.31 -12.07
CA GLY A 133 8.51 -7.81 -13.13
C GLY A 133 7.89 -6.65 -13.92
N PRO A 134 7.05 -6.96 -14.92
CA PRO A 134 6.45 -5.94 -15.77
C PRO A 134 5.46 -5.08 -14.99
N VAL A 135 5.50 -3.79 -15.25
CA VAL A 135 4.56 -2.79 -14.72
C VAL A 135 4.36 -1.70 -15.77
N ASP A 136 3.14 -1.19 -15.89
CA ASP A 136 2.89 0.02 -16.65
C ASP A 136 3.60 1.20 -15.95
N PRO A 137 4.57 1.88 -16.60
CA PRO A 137 5.31 2.96 -15.97
C PRO A 137 4.43 4.10 -15.45
N LYS A 138 3.25 4.29 -16.02
CA LYS A 138 2.28 5.32 -15.58
C LYS A 138 1.58 4.95 -14.28
N ARG A 139 1.63 3.67 -13.88
CA ARG A 139 0.99 3.15 -12.69
C ARG A 139 1.96 2.90 -11.54
N LEU A 140 3.27 2.97 -11.77
CA LEU A 140 4.25 2.96 -10.69
C LEU A 140 4.32 4.35 -10.08
N LEU A 141 3.78 4.50 -8.89
CA LEU A 141 3.61 5.78 -8.21
C LEU A 141 4.50 5.86 -6.97
N VAL A 142 4.92 7.06 -6.64
CA VAL A 142 5.74 7.36 -5.47
C VAL A 142 5.21 8.57 -4.73
N ARG A 143 5.28 8.53 -3.41
CA ARG A 143 5.09 9.65 -2.51
C ARG A 143 6.37 9.81 -1.69
N GLN A 144 6.96 10.99 -1.74
CA GLN A 144 8.17 11.33 -0.99
C GLN A 144 7.90 12.54 -0.10
N PRO A 145 8.61 12.67 1.04
CA PRO A 145 8.61 13.92 1.80
C PRO A 145 8.99 15.11 0.92
N ASP A 146 8.40 16.28 1.18
CA ASP A 146 8.57 17.49 0.36
C ASP A 146 10.02 17.98 0.26
N ASP A 147 10.82 17.68 1.27
CA ASP A 147 12.25 18.05 1.35
C ASP A 147 13.21 16.91 0.95
N ALA A 148 12.68 15.83 0.36
CA ALA A 148 13.50 14.69 -0.03
C ALA A 148 14.52 15.08 -1.11
N ALA A 149 15.78 15.11 -0.74
CA ALA A 149 16.89 15.37 -1.65
C ALA A 149 17.31 14.13 -2.47
N VAL A 150 16.72 12.97 -2.19
CA VAL A 150 17.13 11.70 -2.78
C VAL A 150 16.30 11.42 -4.03
N VAL A 151 16.99 11.27 -5.16
CA VAL A 151 16.40 10.74 -6.39
C VAL A 151 16.35 9.22 -6.26
N LEU A 152 15.14 8.65 -6.22
CA LEU A 152 14.97 7.21 -6.13
C LEU A 152 15.37 6.52 -7.44
N SER A 153 16.18 5.48 -7.33
CA SER A 153 16.61 4.66 -8.46
C SER A 153 16.97 3.25 -8.00
N GLY A 154 16.96 2.32 -8.94
CA GLY A 154 17.40 0.96 -8.72
C GLY A 154 16.26 -0.04 -8.57
N LEU A 155 16.63 -1.30 -8.37
CA LEU A 155 15.70 -2.41 -8.21
C LEU A 155 15.00 -2.33 -6.84
N VAL A 156 13.69 -2.47 -6.87
CA VAL A 156 12.87 -2.58 -5.66
C VAL A 156 12.89 -4.03 -5.17
N ARG A 157 13.15 -4.20 -3.87
CA ARG A 157 13.24 -5.52 -3.23
C ARG A 157 12.48 -5.54 -1.91
N PRO A 158 11.91 -6.70 -1.52
CA PRO A 158 11.43 -6.90 -0.15
C PRO A 158 12.55 -6.65 0.87
N ALA A 159 12.19 -6.13 2.04
CA ALA A 159 13.15 -5.88 3.13
C ALA A 159 12.58 -6.34 4.49
N PRO A 160 12.31 -7.66 4.68
CA PRO A 160 11.62 -8.17 5.85
C PRO A 160 12.39 -7.93 7.17
N GLU A 161 13.69 -7.71 7.09
CA GLU A 161 14.56 -7.45 8.24
C GLU A 161 14.55 -5.99 8.70
N ARG A 162 14.02 -5.10 7.88
CA ARG A 162 13.88 -3.69 8.21
C ARG A 162 12.51 -3.44 8.81
N VAL A 163 12.32 -3.95 10.00
CA VAL A 163 11.22 -3.49 10.85
C VAL A 163 11.58 -2.07 11.25
N LEU A 164 10.85 -1.13 10.70
CA LEU A 164 11.00 0.29 10.97
C LEU A 164 10.39 0.63 12.32
#